data_2abc94a77b2770b5c6520d5a2824f663
#
_entry.id   2abc94a77b2770b5c6520d5a2824f663
#
_cell.length_a   1.000
_cell.length_b   1.000
_cell.length_c   1.000
_cell.angle_alpha   90.00
_cell.angle_beta   90.00
_cell.angle_gamma   90.00
#
_symmetry.space_group_name_H-M   'P 1'
#
loop_
_entity.id
_entity.type
_entity.pdbx_description
1 polymer ?
#
loop_
_entity_poly.entity_id
_entity_poly.type
_entity_poly.pdbx_seq_one_letter_code
_entity_poly.pdbx_strand_id
1 'polypeptide(L)'
;MSKKVPLSPAPFEGYAAPRGRVFNSFLETVGGTPLVALPYLTQREHLNGRLLLKLEFFNPLGSVKDRIGVAMLRDAEARGLITPGRTVLIEPTSGNTGISLAFAAVALGYRLIVTMPENASTERRKMLRLMGADTELTPASRGMAGAIERAEQLNRTLPDAWMPSQFENDANPAVHEATTAQEIWEDTAGKVDMVVAGLGTGGTASGIAHGLKKHRKSIKVYGVEPRESAVLHGDEPGPHGIQGIGPGFEPDTLDLKALDGVFEVSEQEAVATARLCAAVEGIPIGISSGAALFAGMELARKPSNRGKTIVAIVPSFAERYLSTQLFDGLA
;
A
#
# COMPACT_ATOMS: atom_id res chain seq x y z
N MET A 1 24.42 5.81 -47.25
CA MET A 1 24.91 5.73 -45.85
C MET A 1 24.28 6.86 -45.08
N SER A 2 23.27 6.57 -44.23
CA SER A 2 22.65 7.56 -43.36
C SER A 2 23.67 7.96 -42.28
N LYS A 3 24.06 9.23 -42.24
CA LYS A 3 24.89 9.77 -41.17
C LYS A 3 24.08 9.69 -39.88
N LYS A 4 24.46 8.82 -38.94
CA LYS A 4 23.92 8.83 -37.58
C LYS A 4 24.21 10.20 -36.96
N VAL A 5 23.15 10.94 -36.68
CA VAL A 5 23.26 12.16 -35.86
C VAL A 5 23.67 11.74 -34.46
N PRO A 6 24.76 12.27 -33.89
CA PRO A 6 25.12 11.96 -32.51
C PRO A 6 24.02 12.42 -31.56
N LEU A 7 23.67 11.55 -30.59
CA LEU A 7 22.73 11.93 -29.54
C LEU A 7 23.32 13.04 -28.68
N SER A 8 22.50 14.04 -28.36
CA SER A 8 22.88 15.08 -27.39
C SER A 8 22.95 14.46 -26.00
N PRO A 9 23.94 14.79 -25.14
CA PRO A 9 23.95 14.34 -23.75
C PRO A 9 22.77 14.87 -22.93
N ALA A 10 22.18 16.00 -23.29
CA ALA A 10 21.06 16.62 -22.61
C ALA A 10 19.77 15.75 -22.48
N PRO A 11 19.38 14.84 -23.42
CA PRO A 11 18.21 14.01 -23.30
C PRO A 11 18.25 13.00 -22.14
N PHE A 12 19.40 12.81 -21.51
CA PHE A 12 19.59 11.83 -20.43
C PHE A 12 19.78 12.50 -19.06
N GLU A 13 19.63 13.79 -18.97
CA GLU A 13 19.56 14.49 -17.68
C GLU A 13 18.23 14.18 -16.98
N GLY A 14 18.27 13.95 -15.66
CA GLY A 14 17.09 13.64 -14.84
C GLY A 14 16.79 12.15 -14.65
N TYR A 15 17.59 11.25 -15.23
CA TYR A 15 17.47 9.83 -14.88
C TYR A 15 17.96 9.57 -13.45
N ALA A 16 17.31 8.63 -12.77
CA ALA A 16 17.68 8.24 -11.41
C ALA A 16 19.13 7.77 -11.33
N ALA A 17 19.86 8.24 -10.33
CA ALA A 17 21.23 7.80 -10.08
C ALA A 17 21.28 6.29 -9.75
N PRO A 18 22.37 5.58 -10.10
CA PRO A 18 22.60 4.20 -9.67
C PRO A 18 22.56 4.09 -8.14
N ARG A 19 22.03 2.99 -7.61
CA ARG A 19 21.97 2.73 -6.15
C ARG A 19 23.36 2.47 -5.51
N GLY A 20 24.43 2.40 -6.29
CA GLY A 20 25.82 2.32 -5.82
C GLY A 20 26.23 0.99 -5.21
N ARG A 21 25.36 -0.03 -5.22
CA ARG A 21 25.63 -1.36 -4.66
C ARG A 21 24.90 -2.47 -5.40
N VAL A 22 25.42 -3.68 -5.28
CA VAL A 22 24.73 -4.94 -5.62
C VAL A 22 23.98 -5.40 -4.37
N PHE A 23 22.73 -5.81 -4.53
CA PHE A 23 21.93 -6.39 -3.45
C PHE A 23 22.13 -7.91 -3.40
N ASN A 24 22.26 -8.48 -2.21
CA ASN A 24 22.43 -9.93 -2.03
C ASN A 24 21.08 -10.68 -2.04
N SER A 25 19.99 -9.98 -1.79
CA SER A 25 18.63 -10.50 -1.79
C SER A 25 17.65 -9.50 -2.37
N PHE A 26 16.62 -9.98 -3.05
CA PHE A 26 15.53 -9.13 -3.52
C PHE A 26 14.77 -8.47 -2.37
N LEU A 27 14.79 -9.06 -1.15
CA LEU A 27 14.26 -8.44 0.08
C LEU A 27 14.89 -7.07 0.41
N GLU A 28 16.17 -6.90 0.08
CA GLU A 28 16.91 -5.65 0.37
C GLU A 28 16.49 -4.49 -0.52
N THR A 29 15.67 -4.74 -1.54
CA THR A 29 15.18 -3.71 -2.45
C THR A 29 13.86 -3.09 -2.00
N VAL A 30 13.28 -3.57 -0.89
CA VAL A 30 12.06 -3.01 -0.30
C VAL A 30 12.33 -1.64 0.30
N GLY A 31 11.43 -0.70 0.06
CA GLY A 31 11.56 0.67 0.55
C GLY A 31 12.35 1.59 -0.39
N GLY A 32 12.69 2.79 0.11
CA GLY A 32 13.33 3.82 -0.71
C GLY A 32 12.49 4.22 -1.93
N THR A 33 11.18 4.24 -1.76
CA THR A 33 10.23 4.55 -2.85
C THR A 33 10.21 6.04 -3.15
N PRO A 34 10.05 6.45 -4.42
CA PRO A 34 10.17 7.87 -4.79
C PRO A 34 8.99 8.70 -4.31
N LEU A 35 9.27 9.98 -4.06
CA LEU A 35 8.31 11.07 -3.88
C LEU A 35 8.24 11.90 -5.16
N VAL A 36 7.04 12.06 -5.75
CA VAL A 36 6.85 12.74 -7.03
C VAL A 36 5.87 13.90 -6.89
N ALA A 37 6.23 15.07 -7.41
CA ALA A 37 5.36 16.23 -7.46
C ALA A 37 4.35 16.11 -8.62
N LEU A 38 3.19 16.77 -8.47
CA LEU A 38 2.09 16.80 -9.44
C LEU A 38 1.89 18.22 -10.00
N PRO A 39 2.79 18.75 -10.83
CA PRO A 39 2.72 20.14 -11.28
C PRO A 39 1.53 20.39 -12.19
N TYR A 40 1.22 19.49 -13.12
CA TYR A 40 0.13 19.68 -14.07
C TYR A 40 -1.24 19.56 -13.39
N LEU A 41 -1.40 18.60 -12.46
CA LEU A 41 -2.60 18.46 -11.68
C LEU A 41 -2.81 19.67 -10.75
N THR A 42 -1.73 20.14 -10.11
CA THR A 42 -1.76 21.32 -9.25
C THR A 42 -2.21 22.56 -10.02
N GLN A 43 -1.72 22.77 -11.23
CA GLN A 43 -2.11 23.89 -12.10
C GLN A 43 -3.56 23.74 -12.58
N ARG A 44 -3.92 22.57 -13.10
CA ARG A 44 -5.25 22.28 -13.65
C ARG A 44 -6.36 22.46 -12.63
N GLU A 45 -6.13 21.96 -11.40
CA GLU A 45 -7.13 21.96 -10.33
C GLU A 45 -7.02 23.18 -9.41
N HIS A 46 -6.17 24.15 -9.76
CA HIS A 46 -5.93 25.38 -9.00
C HIS A 46 -5.64 25.14 -7.51
N LEU A 47 -4.81 24.13 -7.21
CA LEU A 47 -4.48 23.75 -5.84
C LEU A 47 -3.60 24.81 -5.17
N ASN A 48 -3.91 25.15 -3.91
CA ASN A 48 -3.13 26.09 -3.10
C ASN A 48 -1.91 25.42 -2.42
N GLY A 49 -2.04 24.14 -2.05
CA GLY A 49 -0.98 23.33 -1.45
C GLY A 49 -0.15 22.62 -2.49
N ARG A 50 1.12 22.30 -2.15
CA ARG A 50 1.99 21.45 -2.95
C ARG A 50 1.66 20.00 -2.72
N LEU A 51 1.19 19.30 -3.74
CA LEU A 51 0.78 17.89 -3.67
C LEU A 51 1.89 16.98 -4.22
N LEU A 52 2.24 15.95 -3.43
CA LEU A 52 3.23 14.94 -3.75
C LEU A 52 2.62 13.54 -3.63
N LEU A 53 3.12 12.58 -4.41
CA LEU A 53 2.79 11.17 -4.30
C LEU A 53 3.97 10.36 -3.78
N LYS A 54 3.77 9.55 -2.75
CA LYS A 54 4.70 8.50 -2.32
C LYS A 54 4.37 7.22 -3.06
N LEU A 55 5.19 6.87 -4.06
CA LEU A 55 4.89 5.81 -5.02
C LEU A 55 5.30 4.43 -4.49
N GLU A 56 4.48 3.82 -3.65
CA GLU A 56 4.76 2.52 -3.02
C GLU A 56 4.76 1.34 -4.01
N PHE A 57 4.30 1.53 -5.23
CA PHE A 57 4.43 0.52 -6.28
C PHE A 57 5.86 0.38 -6.84
N PHE A 58 6.81 1.20 -6.41
CA PHE A 58 8.24 1.01 -6.65
C PHE A 58 8.87 -0.05 -5.73
N ASN A 59 8.15 -0.56 -4.75
CA ASN A 59 8.56 -1.76 -4.04
C ASN A 59 8.65 -2.96 -5.00
N PRO A 60 9.48 -3.98 -4.71
CA PRO A 60 9.84 -5.05 -5.63
C PRO A 60 8.65 -5.83 -6.21
N LEU A 61 7.59 -6.08 -5.43
CA LEU A 61 6.36 -6.72 -5.91
C LEU A 61 5.25 -5.72 -6.23
N GLY A 62 5.58 -4.43 -6.32
CA GLY A 62 4.71 -3.38 -6.81
C GLY A 62 3.62 -2.92 -5.83
N SER A 63 3.82 -3.05 -4.52
CA SER A 63 2.89 -2.50 -3.55
C SER A 63 3.50 -2.16 -2.18
N VAL A 64 2.80 -1.33 -1.43
CA VAL A 64 3.11 -0.96 -0.04
C VAL A 64 3.24 -2.19 0.88
N LYS A 65 2.56 -3.29 0.54
CA LYS A 65 2.53 -4.51 1.36
C LYS A 65 3.87 -5.24 1.39
N ASP A 66 4.77 -4.96 0.47
CA ASP A 66 6.11 -5.55 0.48
C ASP A 66 6.88 -5.18 1.74
N ARG A 67 6.63 -3.99 2.29
CA ARG A 67 7.20 -3.56 3.56
C ARG A 67 6.74 -4.45 4.72
N ILE A 68 5.44 -4.62 4.88
CA ILE A 68 4.88 -5.39 6.00
C ILE A 68 5.13 -6.89 5.85
N GLY A 69 5.08 -7.44 4.62
CA GLY A 69 5.35 -8.86 4.40
C GLY A 69 6.75 -9.26 4.85
N VAL A 70 7.75 -8.44 4.54
CA VAL A 70 9.13 -8.68 5.03
C VAL A 70 9.26 -8.40 6.52
N ALA A 71 8.68 -7.30 7.02
CA ALA A 71 8.84 -6.88 8.41
C ALA A 71 8.23 -7.88 9.39
N MET A 72 6.99 -8.35 9.13
CA MET A 72 6.33 -9.32 10.00
C MET A 72 7.11 -10.63 10.13
N LEU A 73 7.68 -11.14 9.02
CA LEU A 73 8.48 -12.36 9.08
C LEU A 73 9.83 -12.15 9.78
N ARG A 74 10.50 -11.03 9.52
CA ARG A 74 11.77 -10.70 10.19
C ARG A 74 11.61 -10.46 11.68
N ASP A 75 10.55 -9.79 12.10
CA ASP A 75 10.23 -9.62 13.53
C ASP A 75 9.96 -10.97 14.20
N ALA A 76 9.15 -11.82 13.56
CA ALA A 76 8.84 -13.15 14.06
C ALA A 76 10.09 -14.05 14.16
N GLU A 77 11.01 -14.00 13.19
CA GLU A 77 12.31 -14.68 13.27
C GLU A 77 13.15 -14.16 14.44
N ALA A 78 13.27 -12.84 14.57
CA ALA A 78 14.06 -12.21 15.64
C ALA A 78 13.53 -12.54 17.02
N ARG A 79 12.22 -12.74 17.16
CA ARG A 79 11.54 -13.17 18.40
C ARG A 79 11.52 -14.68 18.60
N GLY A 80 12.05 -15.47 17.67
CA GLY A 80 12.06 -16.94 17.75
C GLY A 80 10.67 -17.59 17.61
N LEU A 81 9.68 -16.88 17.04
CA LEU A 81 8.32 -17.38 16.84
C LEU A 81 8.24 -18.32 15.62
N ILE A 82 9.10 -18.11 14.64
CA ILE A 82 9.17 -18.91 13.41
C ILE A 82 10.61 -19.34 13.10
N THR A 83 10.74 -20.46 12.40
CA THR A 83 12.05 -21.03 12.03
C THR A 83 11.99 -21.44 10.54
N PRO A 84 12.95 -20.97 9.68
CA PRO A 84 13.03 -21.39 8.28
C PRO A 84 13.08 -22.91 8.10
N GLY A 85 12.43 -23.42 7.08
CA GLY A 85 12.36 -24.85 6.78
C GLY A 85 11.46 -25.68 7.70
N ARG A 86 10.95 -25.09 8.79
CA ARG A 86 10.08 -25.78 9.77
C ARG A 86 8.68 -25.17 9.83
N THR A 87 8.60 -23.85 10.05
CA THR A 87 7.33 -23.17 10.25
C THR A 87 6.55 -23.05 8.94
N VAL A 88 5.24 -23.34 9.00
CA VAL A 88 4.29 -23.11 7.91
C VAL A 88 3.57 -21.80 8.18
N LEU A 89 3.73 -20.85 7.28
CA LEU A 89 3.05 -19.56 7.34
C LEU A 89 1.64 -19.70 6.78
N ILE A 90 0.65 -19.07 7.41
CA ILE A 90 -0.76 -19.08 6.95
C ILE A 90 -1.30 -17.66 7.04
N GLU A 91 -1.90 -17.14 5.94
CA GLU A 91 -2.51 -15.82 5.95
C GLU A 91 -3.81 -15.79 5.15
N PRO A 92 -4.93 -15.30 5.76
CA PRO A 92 -6.18 -15.10 5.03
C PRO A 92 -6.12 -13.78 4.27
N THR A 93 -5.88 -13.85 2.96
CA THR A 93 -5.82 -12.65 2.13
C THR A 93 -6.03 -12.96 0.64
N SER A 94 -6.81 -12.14 -0.04
CA SER A 94 -6.93 -12.13 -1.50
C SER A 94 -6.16 -10.98 -2.16
N GLY A 95 -5.40 -10.20 -1.36
CA GLY A 95 -4.79 -8.94 -1.78
C GLY A 95 -3.27 -8.98 -1.94
N ASN A 96 -2.69 -7.79 -1.93
CA ASN A 96 -1.26 -7.57 -2.09
C ASN A 96 -0.41 -8.19 -0.97
N THR A 97 -0.98 -8.36 0.23
CA THR A 97 -0.28 -8.99 1.37
C THR A 97 0.11 -10.44 1.07
N GLY A 98 -0.78 -11.22 0.43
CA GLY A 98 -0.45 -12.59 0.02
C GLY A 98 0.73 -12.64 -0.93
N ILE A 99 0.78 -11.75 -1.92
CA ILE A 99 1.89 -11.64 -2.88
C ILE A 99 3.18 -11.28 -2.15
N SER A 100 3.13 -10.32 -1.25
CA SER A 100 4.28 -9.89 -0.46
C SER A 100 4.80 -10.98 0.48
N LEU A 101 3.90 -11.69 1.17
CA LEU A 101 4.27 -12.82 2.02
C LEU A 101 4.85 -13.98 1.20
N ALA A 102 4.32 -14.28 0.00
CA ALA A 102 4.87 -15.32 -0.86
C ALA A 102 6.32 -15.01 -1.29
N PHE A 103 6.58 -13.77 -1.68
CA PHE A 103 7.93 -13.30 -1.98
C PHE A 103 8.87 -13.41 -0.78
N ALA A 104 8.45 -12.93 0.38
CA ALA A 104 9.26 -12.97 1.59
C ALA A 104 9.48 -14.41 2.08
N ALA A 105 8.45 -15.25 2.03
CA ALA A 105 8.51 -16.66 2.43
C ALA A 105 9.55 -17.45 1.60
N VAL A 106 9.50 -17.33 0.25
CA VAL A 106 10.48 -17.99 -0.62
C VAL A 106 11.90 -17.53 -0.30
N ALA A 107 12.10 -16.21 -0.16
CA ALA A 107 13.44 -15.67 0.08
C ALA A 107 14.01 -16.02 1.46
N LEU A 108 13.14 -16.31 2.44
CA LEU A 108 13.50 -16.69 3.81
C LEU A 108 13.44 -18.20 4.10
N GLY A 109 12.99 -19.01 3.13
CA GLY A 109 12.93 -20.46 3.28
C GLY A 109 11.70 -20.97 4.04
N TYR A 110 10.56 -20.30 3.92
CA TYR A 110 9.29 -20.72 4.51
C TYR A 110 8.33 -21.30 3.47
N ARG A 111 7.51 -22.25 3.91
CA ARG A 111 6.29 -22.63 3.21
C ARG A 111 5.18 -21.65 3.56
N LEU A 112 4.37 -21.23 2.58
CA LEU A 112 3.22 -20.34 2.78
C LEU A 112 1.94 -20.98 2.24
N ILE A 113 0.88 -20.91 3.03
CA ILE A 113 -0.49 -21.23 2.63
C ILE A 113 -1.31 -19.94 2.72
N VAL A 114 -1.95 -19.55 1.61
CA VAL A 114 -2.84 -18.40 1.56
C VAL A 114 -4.28 -18.89 1.41
N THR A 115 -5.15 -18.49 2.32
CA THR A 115 -6.59 -18.80 2.21
C THR A 115 -7.32 -17.62 1.60
N MET A 116 -8.24 -17.89 0.66
CA MET A 116 -9.02 -16.85 -0.03
C MET A 116 -10.31 -17.38 -0.62
N PRO A 117 -11.32 -16.53 -0.86
CA PRO A 117 -12.52 -16.94 -1.58
C PRO A 117 -12.20 -17.37 -3.02
N GLU A 118 -12.95 -18.35 -3.53
CA GLU A 118 -12.75 -18.90 -4.89
C GLU A 118 -12.99 -17.90 -6.04
N ASN A 119 -13.71 -16.81 -5.78
CA ASN A 119 -13.90 -15.69 -6.71
C ASN A 119 -12.78 -14.64 -6.64
N ALA A 120 -11.71 -14.88 -5.86
CA ALA A 120 -10.53 -14.02 -5.87
C ALA A 120 -9.86 -14.03 -7.26
N SER A 121 -9.24 -12.90 -7.61
CA SER A 121 -8.60 -12.68 -8.92
C SER A 121 -7.71 -13.85 -9.35
N THR A 122 -7.93 -14.33 -10.57
CA THR A 122 -7.14 -15.42 -11.17
C THR A 122 -5.66 -15.04 -11.30
N GLU A 123 -5.37 -13.78 -11.61
CA GLU A 123 -4.01 -13.25 -11.76
C GLU A 123 -3.26 -13.34 -10.43
N ARG A 124 -3.90 -12.99 -9.32
CA ARG A 124 -3.31 -13.08 -7.97
C ARG A 124 -3.03 -14.53 -7.57
N ARG A 125 -3.98 -15.45 -7.86
CA ARG A 125 -3.76 -16.89 -7.62
C ARG A 125 -2.59 -17.43 -8.43
N LYS A 126 -2.45 -17.02 -9.70
CA LYS A 126 -1.32 -17.39 -10.54
C LYS A 126 0.00 -16.86 -9.99
N MET A 127 0.05 -15.61 -9.55
CA MET A 127 1.24 -15.01 -8.94
C MET A 127 1.67 -15.74 -7.66
N LEU A 128 0.75 -16.08 -6.77
CA LEU A 128 1.03 -16.84 -5.56
C LEU A 128 1.63 -18.21 -5.89
N ARG A 129 1.04 -18.95 -6.83
CA ARG A 129 1.52 -20.26 -7.27
C ARG A 129 2.88 -20.19 -7.97
N LEU A 130 3.11 -19.12 -8.76
CA LEU A 130 4.42 -18.89 -9.41
C LEU A 130 5.54 -18.77 -8.36
N MET A 131 5.24 -18.19 -7.21
CA MET A 131 6.16 -18.05 -6.06
C MET A 131 6.12 -19.25 -5.11
N GLY A 132 5.46 -20.35 -5.48
CA GLY A 132 5.45 -21.59 -4.69
C GLY A 132 4.52 -21.58 -3.48
N ALA A 133 3.66 -20.57 -3.32
CA ALA A 133 2.68 -20.55 -2.25
C ALA A 133 1.51 -21.50 -2.56
N ASP A 134 1.07 -22.24 -1.55
CA ASP A 134 -0.16 -23.01 -1.60
C ASP A 134 -1.37 -22.09 -1.47
N THR A 135 -2.46 -22.37 -2.21
CA THR A 135 -3.69 -21.59 -2.14
C THR A 135 -4.86 -22.49 -1.74
N GLU A 136 -5.47 -22.18 -0.62
CA GLU A 136 -6.70 -22.81 -0.11
C GLU A 136 -7.89 -21.94 -0.47
N LEU A 137 -8.77 -22.44 -1.35
CA LEU A 137 -9.96 -21.72 -1.80
C LEU A 137 -11.15 -22.06 -0.91
N THR A 138 -11.88 -21.04 -0.51
CA THR A 138 -13.11 -21.16 0.28
C THR A 138 -14.33 -20.73 -0.56
N PRO A 139 -15.56 -21.21 -0.22
CA PRO A 139 -16.75 -20.83 -0.97
C PRO A 139 -16.92 -19.31 -1.08
N ALA A 140 -17.20 -18.81 -2.28
CA ALA A 140 -17.41 -17.39 -2.55
C ALA A 140 -18.50 -16.76 -1.69
N SER A 141 -19.56 -17.55 -1.37
CA SER A 141 -20.68 -17.11 -0.53
C SER A 141 -20.29 -16.76 0.90
N ARG A 142 -19.13 -17.24 1.39
CA ARG A 142 -18.61 -16.93 2.73
C ARG A 142 -17.64 -15.75 2.75
N GLY A 143 -17.28 -15.23 1.59
CA GLY A 143 -16.36 -14.11 1.46
C GLY A 143 -15.05 -14.28 2.25
N MET A 144 -14.47 -13.17 2.73
CA MET A 144 -13.25 -13.21 3.54
C MET A 144 -13.43 -13.87 4.90
N ALA A 145 -14.62 -13.84 5.49
CA ALA A 145 -14.90 -14.52 6.76
C ALA A 145 -14.65 -16.05 6.66
N GLY A 146 -15.05 -16.67 5.54
CA GLY A 146 -14.74 -18.08 5.29
C GLY A 146 -13.24 -18.35 5.12
N ALA A 147 -12.51 -17.43 4.53
CA ALA A 147 -11.06 -17.55 4.38
C ALA A 147 -10.34 -17.43 5.73
N ILE A 148 -10.77 -16.51 6.60
CA ILE A 148 -10.25 -16.32 7.95
C ILE A 148 -10.46 -17.60 8.79
N GLU A 149 -11.70 -18.11 8.84
CA GLU A 149 -12.01 -19.34 9.57
C GLU A 149 -11.16 -20.53 9.09
N ARG A 150 -10.94 -20.65 7.78
CA ARG A 150 -10.09 -21.71 7.22
C ARG A 150 -8.63 -21.54 7.61
N ALA A 151 -8.10 -20.30 7.60
CA ALA A 151 -6.74 -20.00 8.05
C ALA A 151 -6.56 -20.39 9.51
N GLU A 152 -7.48 -20.00 10.39
CA GLU A 152 -7.45 -20.36 11.80
C GLU A 152 -7.54 -21.87 12.03
N GLN A 153 -8.38 -22.57 11.26
CA GLN A 153 -8.45 -24.02 11.33
C GLN A 153 -7.10 -24.67 10.99
N LEU A 154 -6.47 -24.22 9.89
CA LEU A 154 -5.16 -24.71 9.47
C LEU A 154 -4.10 -24.40 10.54
N ASN A 155 -4.12 -23.21 11.11
CA ASN A 155 -3.17 -22.77 12.14
C ASN A 155 -3.29 -23.63 13.42
N ARG A 156 -4.50 -24.09 13.76
CA ARG A 156 -4.72 -24.99 14.91
C ARG A 156 -4.36 -26.46 14.63
N THR A 157 -4.43 -26.90 13.38
CA THR A 157 -4.29 -28.31 13.03
C THR A 157 -2.94 -28.71 12.44
N LEU A 158 -2.24 -27.78 11.80
CA LEU A 158 -0.92 -28.04 11.26
C LEU A 158 0.14 -27.85 12.34
N PRO A 159 1.12 -28.76 12.40
CA PRO A 159 2.26 -28.59 13.29
C PRO A 159 3.11 -27.41 12.85
N ASP A 160 3.67 -26.67 13.81
CA ASP A 160 4.54 -25.54 13.59
C ASP A 160 3.95 -24.45 12.66
N ALA A 161 2.61 -24.30 12.67
CA ALA A 161 1.93 -23.25 11.90
C ALA A 161 2.02 -21.89 12.63
N TRP A 162 2.07 -20.81 11.85
CA TRP A 162 2.04 -19.44 12.36
C TRP A 162 1.34 -18.50 11.40
N MET A 163 0.54 -17.57 11.94
CA MET A 163 -0.18 -16.55 11.17
C MET A 163 0.49 -15.19 11.34
N PRO A 164 0.91 -14.53 10.26
CA PRO A 164 1.37 -13.14 10.28
C PRO A 164 0.34 -12.15 10.83
N SER A 165 -0.96 -12.36 10.58
CA SER A 165 -2.08 -11.57 11.12
C SER A 165 -1.91 -10.06 10.87
N GLN A 166 -1.91 -9.64 9.62
CA GLN A 166 -1.59 -8.28 9.21
C GLN A 166 -2.41 -7.16 9.90
N PHE A 167 -3.59 -7.48 10.43
CA PHE A 167 -4.49 -6.53 11.10
C PHE A 167 -4.20 -6.35 12.60
N GLU A 168 -3.36 -7.23 13.17
CA GLU A 168 -3.06 -7.30 14.62
C GLU A 168 -1.55 -7.16 14.90
N ASN A 169 -0.71 -7.36 13.90
CA ASN A 169 0.75 -7.46 14.06
C ASN A 169 1.43 -6.10 14.14
N ASP A 170 2.03 -5.80 15.29
CA ASP A 170 2.71 -4.52 15.56
C ASP A 170 3.90 -4.24 14.62
N ALA A 171 4.50 -5.26 14.00
CA ALA A 171 5.55 -5.05 12.99
C ALA A 171 5.03 -4.30 11.76
N ASN A 172 3.70 -4.33 11.51
CA ASN A 172 3.07 -3.58 10.43
C ASN A 172 3.20 -2.06 10.63
N PRO A 173 2.65 -1.41 11.66
CA PRO A 173 2.88 0.02 11.86
C PRO A 173 4.36 0.34 12.14
N ALA A 174 5.09 -0.53 12.82
CA ALA A 174 6.49 -0.29 13.16
C ALA A 174 7.40 -0.13 11.93
N VAL A 175 7.22 -0.92 10.87
CA VAL A 175 8.03 -0.76 9.65
C VAL A 175 7.73 0.56 8.94
N HIS A 176 6.50 1.05 8.97
CA HIS A 176 6.16 2.34 8.39
C HIS A 176 6.70 3.52 9.20
N GLU A 177 6.74 3.38 10.53
CA GLU A 177 7.39 4.34 11.41
C GLU A 177 8.89 4.42 11.15
N ALA A 178 9.54 3.26 11.05
CA ALA A 178 10.99 3.16 10.89
C ALA A 178 11.48 3.48 9.47
N THR A 179 10.63 3.34 8.44
CA THR A 179 11.05 3.47 7.04
C THR A 179 10.24 4.51 6.27
N THR A 180 8.97 4.27 5.99
CA THR A 180 8.12 5.15 5.16
C THR A 180 8.06 6.58 5.70
N ALA A 181 7.94 6.75 7.01
CA ALA A 181 7.92 8.05 7.66
C ALA A 181 9.27 8.77 7.50
N GLN A 182 10.37 8.05 7.68
CA GLN A 182 11.72 8.61 7.55
C GLN A 182 12.01 9.02 6.10
N GLU A 183 11.65 8.16 5.14
CA GLU A 183 11.78 8.48 3.71
C GLU A 183 11.01 9.76 3.34
N ILE A 184 9.76 9.90 3.81
CA ILE A 184 8.97 11.13 3.58
C ILE A 184 9.63 12.35 4.21
N TRP A 185 10.14 12.21 5.43
CA TRP A 185 10.82 13.30 6.13
C TRP A 185 12.08 13.75 5.37
N GLU A 186 12.92 12.82 4.97
CA GLU A 186 14.18 13.08 4.27
C GLU A 186 13.94 13.64 2.86
N ASP A 187 13.08 12.99 2.07
CA ASP A 187 12.77 13.41 0.69
C ASP A 187 12.10 14.78 0.61
N THR A 188 11.43 15.22 1.67
CA THR A 188 10.86 16.57 1.78
C THR A 188 11.81 17.58 2.45
N ALA A 189 13.01 17.16 2.85
CA ALA A 189 13.94 17.95 3.67
C ALA A 189 13.23 18.54 4.91
N GLY A 190 12.38 17.73 5.57
CA GLY A 190 11.61 18.11 6.74
C GLY A 190 10.43 19.06 6.49
N LYS A 191 10.05 19.30 5.23
CA LYS A 191 9.01 20.28 4.87
C LYS A 191 7.62 19.67 4.66
N VAL A 192 7.41 18.38 4.96
CA VAL A 192 6.09 17.77 4.92
C VAL A 192 5.18 18.38 6.01
N ASP A 193 3.98 18.81 5.63
CA ASP A 193 2.98 19.35 6.57
C ASP A 193 1.82 18.38 6.82
N MET A 194 1.45 17.61 5.79
CA MET A 194 0.33 16.67 5.86
C MET A 194 0.62 15.40 5.09
N VAL A 195 0.10 14.28 5.58
CA VAL A 195 0.13 13.00 4.87
C VAL A 195 -1.30 12.44 4.81
N VAL A 196 -1.64 11.79 3.71
CA VAL A 196 -2.93 11.13 3.49
C VAL A 196 -2.68 9.68 3.11
N ALA A 197 -3.30 8.74 3.79
CA ALA A 197 -3.17 7.31 3.52
C ALA A 197 -4.51 6.59 3.60
N GLY A 198 -4.78 5.68 2.67
CA GLY A 198 -5.94 4.80 2.73
C GLY A 198 -5.86 3.82 3.90
N LEU A 199 -6.97 3.60 4.58
CA LEU A 199 -7.07 2.73 5.76
C LEU A 199 -7.54 1.32 5.38
N GLY A 200 -6.58 0.41 5.14
CA GLY A 200 -6.81 -1.03 5.09
C GLY A 200 -6.52 -1.62 6.47
N THR A 201 -5.30 -2.02 6.74
CA THR A 201 -4.88 -2.41 8.09
C THR A 201 -4.66 -1.22 9.03
N GLY A 202 -4.59 0.00 8.51
CA GLY A 202 -4.26 1.18 9.30
C GLY A 202 -2.76 1.37 9.59
N GLY A 203 -1.96 0.31 9.50
CA GLY A 203 -0.54 0.35 9.88
C GLY A 203 0.29 1.40 9.15
N THR A 204 0.00 1.66 7.86
CA THR A 204 0.69 2.71 7.09
C THR A 204 0.44 4.10 7.69
N ALA A 205 -0.84 4.45 7.95
CA ALA A 205 -1.20 5.75 8.51
C ALA A 205 -0.67 5.92 9.94
N SER A 206 -0.84 4.89 10.78
CA SER A 206 -0.38 4.88 12.19
C SER A 206 1.15 5.02 12.26
N GLY A 207 1.88 4.18 11.53
CA GLY A 207 3.34 4.22 11.54
C GLY A 207 3.90 5.55 11.01
N ILE A 208 3.31 6.10 9.94
CA ILE A 208 3.70 7.42 9.43
C ILE A 208 3.41 8.51 10.46
N ALA A 209 2.24 8.46 11.13
CA ALA A 209 1.89 9.43 12.16
C ALA A 209 2.88 9.37 13.33
N HIS A 210 3.17 8.18 13.83
CA HIS A 210 4.14 7.99 14.91
C HIS A 210 5.54 8.51 14.51
N GLY A 211 6.03 8.13 13.34
CA GLY A 211 7.36 8.53 12.87
C GLY A 211 7.49 10.02 12.61
N LEU A 212 6.58 10.62 11.86
CA LEU A 212 6.66 12.04 11.50
C LEU A 212 6.40 12.98 12.67
N LYS A 213 5.47 12.64 13.58
CA LYS A 213 5.18 13.47 14.76
C LYS A 213 6.32 13.47 15.80
N LYS A 214 7.23 12.48 15.76
CA LYS A 214 8.49 12.54 16.53
C LYS A 214 9.43 13.64 16.04
N HIS A 215 9.47 13.87 14.74
CA HIS A 215 10.26 14.96 14.16
C HIS A 215 9.59 16.33 14.38
N ARG A 216 8.28 16.42 14.11
CA ARG A 216 7.54 17.68 14.26
C ARG A 216 6.06 17.39 14.59
N LYS A 217 5.66 17.69 15.82
CA LYS A 217 4.30 17.43 16.35
C LYS A 217 3.16 18.07 15.55
N SER A 218 3.44 19.16 14.81
CA SER A 218 2.44 19.87 14.02
C SER A 218 2.12 19.22 12.67
N ILE A 219 2.83 18.17 12.27
CA ILE A 219 2.51 17.40 11.05
C ILE A 219 1.18 16.69 11.27
N LYS A 220 0.31 16.78 10.26
CA LYS A 220 -1.01 16.15 10.30
C LYS A 220 -1.04 14.90 9.43
N VAL A 221 -1.68 13.86 9.93
CA VAL A 221 -1.87 12.60 9.17
C VAL A 221 -3.36 12.28 9.10
N TYR A 222 -3.85 12.07 7.91
CA TYR A 222 -5.25 11.77 7.64
C TYR A 222 -5.41 10.38 7.06
N GLY A 223 -6.43 9.68 7.56
CA GLY A 223 -6.90 8.43 6.98
C GLY A 223 -7.88 8.66 5.83
N VAL A 224 -8.12 7.63 5.03
CA VAL A 224 -9.18 7.59 4.03
C VAL A 224 -9.89 6.25 4.13
N GLU A 225 -11.21 6.25 4.26
CA GLU A 225 -12.07 5.08 4.16
C GLU A 225 -13.10 5.22 3.04
N PRO A 226 -13.66 4.11 2.53
CA PRO A 226 -14.75 4.19 1.54
C PRO A 226 -16.01 4.77 2.17
N ARG A 227 -16.65 5.73 1.49
CA ARG A 227 -17.95 6.30 1.93
C ARG A 227 -19.02 5.22 2.03
N GLU A 228 -18.98 4.23 1.15
CA GLU A 228 -19.92 3.11 1.11
C GLU A 228 -19.74 2.13 2.30
N SER A 229 -18.68 2.29 3.10
CA SER A 229 -18.34 1.46 4.26
C SER A 229 -17.58 2.29 5.30
N ALA A 230 -18.17 3.41 5.74
CA ALA A 230 -17.54 4.39 6.62
C ALA A 230 -17.63 3.98 8.10
N VAL A 231 -17.06 2.82 8.44
CA VAL A 231 -17.11 2.22 9.77
C VAL A 231 -16.44 3.10 10.84
N LEU A 232 -15.38 3.82 10.48
CA LEU A 232 -14.69 4.72 11.42
C LEU A 232 -15.46 6.02 11.68
N HIS A 233 -16.47 6.31 10.86
CA HIS A 233 -17.47 7.37 11.11
C HIS A 233 -18.72 6.86 11.82
N GLY A 234 -18.81 5.55 12.09
CA GLY A 234 -19.90 4.91 12.83
C GLY A 234 -20.98 4.28 11.95
N ASP A 235 -20.77 4.19 10.65
CA ASP A 235 -21.68 3.52 9.74
C ASP A 235 -21.49 1.98 9.76
N GLU A 236 -22.51 1.25 9.33
CA GLU A 236 -22.42 -0.18 9.14
C GLU A 236 -21.51 -0.51 7.94
N PRO A 237 -20.76 -1.64 7.98
CA PRO A 237 -19.93 -2.05 6.87
C PRO A 237 -20.78 -2.35 5.62
N GLY A 238 -20.37 -1.80 4.49
CA GLY A 238 -21.05 -1.95 3.19
C GLY A 238 -20.13 -2.44 2.07
N PRO A 239 -20.70 -2.95 0.96
CA PRO A 239 -19.93 -3.37 -0.19
C PRO A 239 -19.38 -2.15 -0.94
N HIS A 240 -18.11 -2.20 -1.36
CA HIS A 240 -17.44 -1.18 -2.15
C HIS A 240 -16.34 -1.79 -3.04
N GLY A 241 -15.96 -1.09 -4.12
CA GLY A 241 -14.93 -1.53 -5.06
C GLY A 241 -13.54 -0.91 -4.83
N ILE A 242 -13.32 -0.13 -3.77
CA ILE A 242 -12.00 0.43 -3.46
C ILE A 242 -11.13 -0.64 -2.82
N GLN A 243 -10.55 -1.52 -3.63
CA GLN A 243 -9.74 -2.64 -3.14
C GLN A 243 -8.55 -2.18 -2.31
N GLY A 244 -8.35 -2.81 -1.15
CA GLY A 244 -7.19 -2.61 -0.27
C GLY A 244 -7.39 -1.65 0.90
N ILE A 245 -8.56 -0.99 1.00
CA ILE A 245 -8.98 -0.18 2.15
C ILE A 245 -10.40 -0.57 2.57
N GLY A 246 -10.88 -0.08 3.70
CA GLY A 246 -12.23 -0.34 4.20
C GLY A 246 -12.49 -1.82 4.51
N PRO A 247 -11.80 -2.42 5.50
CA PRO A 247 -11.96 -3.83 5.84
C PRO A 247 -13.32 -4.18 6.45
N GLY A 248 -14.14 -3.18 6.80
CA GLY A 248 -15.43 -3.35 7.44
C GLY A 248 -15.36 -3.47 8.98
N PHE A 249 -14.19 -3.21 9.56
CA PHE A 249 -13.97 -3.18 11.01
C PHE A 249 -12.77 -2.27 11.33
N GLU A 250 -12.60 -1.91 12.61
CA GLU A 250 -11.44 -1.18 13.09
C GLU A 250 -10.28 -2.17 13.39
N PRO A 251 -9.13 -2.10 12.68
CA PRO A 251 -7.99 -2.99 12.91
C PRO A 251 -7.19 -2.61 14.15
N ASP A 252 -6.60 -3.59 14.86
CA ASP A 252 -5.74 -3.37 16.03
C ASP A 252 -4.46 -2.59 15.67
N THR A 253 -3.98 -2.70 14.43
CA THR A 253 -2.82 -1.95 13.93
C THR A 253 -3.13 -0.47 13.59
N LEU A 254 -4.39 -0.04 13.74
CA LEU A 254 -4.83 1.35 13.52
C LEU A 254 -4.83 2.13 14.84
N ASP A 255 -4.00 3.14 14.96
CA ASP A 255 -4.07 4.12 16.04
C ASP A 255 -4.83 5.38 15.57
N LEU A 256 -6.16 5.37 15.72
CA LEU A 256 -7.01 6.51 15.38
C LEU A 256 -6.64 7.79 16.13
N LYS A 257 -6.08 7.67 17.36
CA LYS A 257 -5.70 8.83 18.17
C LYS A 257 -4.46 9.53 17.60
N ALA A 258 -3.64 8.81 16.84
CA ALA A 258 -2.50 9.39 16.16
C ALA A 258 -2.89 10.16 14.88
N LEU A 259 -4.11 9.95 14.35
CA LEU A 259 -4.61 10.61 13.14
C LEU A 259 -5.28 11.96 13.48
N ASP A 260 -5.24 12.87 12.52
CA ASP A 260 -5.86 14.21 12.61
C ASP A 260 -7.26 14.26 11.97
N GLY A 261 -7.73 13.12 11.46
CA GLY A 261 -9.06 12.92 10.88
C GLY A 261 -9.07 11.82 9.83
N VAL A 262 -10.26 11.44 9.40
CA VAL A 262 -10.51 10.44 8.36
C VAL A 262 -11.41 11.08 7.30
N PHE A 263 -11.07 10.87 6.03
CA PHE A 263 -11.88 11.28 4.89
C PHE A 263 -12.72 10.11 4.39
N GLU A 264 -13.97 10.38 4.08
CA GLU A 264 -14.82 9.47 3.33
C GLU A 264 -14.68 9.78 1.84
N VAL A 265 -14.34 8.78 1.04
CA VAL A 265 -14.20 8.90 -0.40
C VAL A 265 -15.02 7.81 -1.07
N SER A 266 -15.90 8.17 -1.98
CA SER A 266 -16.69 7.20 -2.74
C SER A 266 -15.83 6.48 -3.78
N GLU A 267 -16.27 5.28 -4.16
CA GLU A 267 -15.65 4.51 -5.22
C GLU A 267 -15.54 5.31 -6.53
N GLN A 268 -16.57 6.09 -6.85
CA GLN A 268 -16.62 6.94 -8.03
C GLN A 268 -15.55 8.03 -8.02
N GLU A 269 -15.39 8.73 -6.89
CA GLU A 269 -14.36 9.76 -6.70
C GLU A 269 -12.95 9.15 -6.79
N ALA A 270 -12.75 7.97 -6.20
CA ALA A 270 -11.48 7.25 -6.25
C ALA A 270 -11.08 6.86 -7.67
N VAL A 271 -11.99 6.26 -8.43
CA VAL A 271 -11.76 5.85 -9.83
C VAL A 271 -11.52 7.07 -10.73
N ALA A 272 -12.38 8.10 -10.63
CA ALA A 272 -12.23 9.31 -11.42
C ALA A 272 -10.88 10.00 -11.17
N THR A 273 -10.45 10.07 -9.90
CA THR A 273 -9.18 10.69 -9.52
C THR A 273 -7.98 9.86 -9.99
N ALA A 274 -8.05 8.53 -9.93
CA ALA A 274 -7.00 7.67 -10.45
C ALA A 274 -6.82 7.85 -11.97
N ARG A 275 -7.93 7.89 -12.72
CA ARG A 275 -7.92 8.18 -14.15
C ARG A 275 -7.39 9.57 -14.47
N LEU A 276 -7.78 10.58 -13.69
CA LEU A 276 -7.30 11.95 -13.83
C LEU A 276 -5.78 12.02 -13.64
N CYS A 277 -5.23 11.36 -12.62
CA CYS A 277 -3.79 11.30 -12.37
C CYS A 277 -3.04 10.67 -13.56
N ALA A 278 -3.55 9.57 -14.08
CA ALA A 278 -2.96 8.92 -15.25
C ALA A 278 -3.00 9.82 -16.51
N ALA A 279 -4.12 10.50 -16.74
CA ALA A 279 -4.30 11.34 -17.94
C ALA A 279 -3.51 12.65 -17.87
N VAL A 280 -3.27 13.21 -16.68
CA VAL A 280 -2.67 14.53 -16.51
C VAL A 280 -1.18 14.46 -16.19
N GLU A 281 -0.79 13.52 -15.33
CA GLU A 281 0.59 13.38 -14.86
C GLU A 281 1.32 12.18 -15.47
N GLY A 282 0.61 11.31 -16.21
CA GLY A 282 1.20 10.08 -16.75
C GLY A 282 1.51 9.03 -15.68
N ILE A 283 0.88 9.13 -14.49
CA ILE A 283 1.11 8.23 -13.36
C ILE A 283 -0.12 7.33 -13.17
N PRO A 284 -0.12 6.09 -13.68
CA PRO A 284 -1.25 5.16 -13.55
C PRO A 284 -1.26 4.52 -12.16
N ILE A 285 -2.12 5.02 -11.29
CA ILE A 285 -2.29 4.61 -9.90
C ILE A 285 -3.52 3.72 -9.71
N GLY A 286 -3.49 2.84 -8.69
CA GLY A 286 -4.63 1.98 -8.32
C GLY A 286 -5.79 2.76 -7.71
N ILE A 287 -6.95 2.07 -7.53
CA ILE A 287 -8.19 2.71 -7.05
C ILE A 287 -8.03 3.34 -5.66
N SER A 288 -7.47 2.61 -4.70
CA SER A 288 -7.23 3.14 -3.34
C SER A 288 -6.20 4.28 -3.31
N SER A 289 -5.30 4.31 -4.29
CA SER A 289 -4.39 5.44 -4.51
C SER A 289 -5.15 6.68 -4.99
N GLY A 290 -6.15 6.48 -5.87
CA GLY A 290 -7.07 7.53 -6.29
C GLY A 290 -7.85 8.13 -5.12
N ALA A 291 -8.30 7.29 -4.18
CA ALA A 291 -8.97 7.76 -2.96
C ALA A 291 -8.05 8.62 -2.09
N ALA A 292 -6.80 8.19 -1.86
CA ALA A 292 -5.82 8.97 -1.10
C ALA A 292 -5.47 10.30 -1.81
N LEU A 293 -5.32 10.26 -3.13
CA LEU A 293 -5.07 11.46 -3.94
C LEU A 293 -6.26 12.42 -3.89
N PHE A 294 -7.50 11.94 -3.98
CA PHE A 294 -8.70 12.76 -3.87
C PHE A 294 -8.72 13.54 -2.56
N ALA A 295 -8.54 12.87 -1.42
CA ALA A 295 -8.48 13.52 -0.12
C ALA A 295 -7.28 14.49 -0.01
N GLY A 296 -6.13 14.15 -0.62
CA GLY A 296 -5.00 15.06 -0.73
C GLY A 296 -5.31 16.33 -1.54
N MET A 297 -6.08 16.20 -2.64
CA MET A 297 -6.55 17.35 -3.44
C MET A 297 -7.53 18.23 -2.64
N GLU A 298 -8.45 17.62 -1.88
CA GLU A 298 -9.37 18.35 -1.00
C GLU A 298 -8.62 19.19 0.06
N LEU A 299 -7.55 18.63 0.63
CA LEU A 299 -6.68 19.40 1.52
C LEU A 299 -5.93 20.51 0.76
N ALA A 300 -5.41 20.21 -0.43
CA ALA A 300 -4.64 21.16 -1.22
C ALA A 300 -5.48 22.33 -1.79
N ARG A 301 -6.78 22.13 -2.00
CA ARG A 301 -7.72 23.18 -2.43
C ARG A 301 -7.97 24.24 -1.35
N LYS A 302 -7.81 23.89 -0.07
CA LYS A 302 -8.09 24.83 1.04
C LYS A 302 -7.15 26.02 1.01
N PRO A 303 -7.62 27.28 1.00
CA PRO A 303 -6.75 28.47 1.02
C PRO A 303 -5.83 28.53 2.24
N SER A 304 -6.26 27.96 3.38
CA SER A 304 -5.46 27.86 4.62
C SER A 304 -4.23 26.93 4.47
N ASN A 305 -4.19 26.11 3.41
CA ASN A 305 -3.10 25.20 3.13
C ASN A 305 -2.17 25.72 2.01
N ARG A 306 -2.28 27.01 1.66
CA ARG A 306 -1.38 27.64 0.66
C ARG A 306 0.08 27.45 1.07
N GLY A 307 0.86 26.89 0.14
CA GLY A 307 2.29 26.63 0.34
C GLY A 307 2.62 25.44 1.26
N LYS A 308 1.62 24.75 1.81
CA LYS A 308 1.81 23.50 2.59
C LYS A 308 2.17 22.35 1.68
N THR A 309 3.05 21.47 2.16
CA THR A 309 3.42 20.23 1.46
C THR A 309 2.55 19.08 1.97
N ILE A 310 1.80 18.47 1.05
CA ILE A 310 0.85 17.37 1.29
C ILE A 310 1.33 16.15 0.53
N VAL A 311 1.48 15.02 1.21
CA VAL A 311 1.89 13.74 0.62
C VAL A 311 0.72 12.77 0.62
N ALA A 312 0.32 12.27 -0.55
CA ALA A 312 -0.64 11.17 -0.66
C ALA A 312 0.12 9.85 -0.90
N ILE A 313 -0.22 8.83 -0.12
CA ILE A 313 0.36 7.48 -0.28
C ILE A 313 -0.31 6.77 -1.45
N VAL A 314 0.48 6.25 -2.38
CA VAL A 314 0.05 5.48 -3.55
C VAL A 314 0.42 4.01 -3.34
N PRO A 315 -0.49 3.18 -2.78
CA PRO A 315 -0.17 1.82 -2.35
C PRO A 315 0.20 0.86 -3.49
N SER A 316 -0.35 1.07 -4.71
CA SER A 316 -0.19 0.12 -5.81
C SER A 316 -0.42 0.74 -7.18
N PHE A 317 0.05 0.03 -8.23
CA PHE A 317 -0.04 0.43 -9.64
C PHE A 317 -1.38 0.01 -10.27
N ALA A 318 -1.82 0.74 -11.30
CA ALA A 318 -3.11 0.53 -11.95
C ALA A 318 -3.24 -0.85 -12.63
N GLU A 319 -2.17 -1.40 -13.19
CA GLU A 319 -2.17 -2.68 -13.92
C GLU A 319 -2.73 -3.85 -13.09
N ARG A 320 -2.66 -3.78 -11.75
CA ARG A 320 -3.27 -4.80 -10.87
C ARG A 320 -4.79 -4.83 -10.90
N TYR A 321 -5.41 -3.85 -11.53
CA TYR A 321 -6.85 -3.60 -11.49
C TYR A 321 -7.49 -3.61 -12.88
N LEU A 322 -6.83 -4.25 -13.89
CA LEU A 322 -7.29 -4.32 -15.29
C LEU A 322 -8.72 -4.86 -15.45
N SER A 323 -9.13 -5.78 -14.58
CA SER A 323 -10.46 -6.38 -14.58
C SER A 323 -11.47 -5.66 -13.65
N THR A 324 -11.24 -4.39 -13.34
CA THR A 324 -12.10 -3.58 -12.47
C THR A 324 -12.60 -2.35 -13.20
N GLN A 325 -13.57 -1.66 -12.61
CA GLN A 325 -14.13 -0.41 -13.15
C GLN A 325 -13.10 0.72 -13.39
N LEU A 326 -11.87 0.61 -12.87
CA LEU A 326 -10.80 1.55 -13.21
C LEU A 326 -10.56 1.61 -14.74
N PHE A 327 -10.79 0.51 -15.43
CA PHE A 327 -10.57 0.36 -16.88
C PHE A 327 -11.85 0.28 -17.70
N ASP A 328 -13.05 0.33 -17.10
CA ASP A 328 -14.31 0.28 -17.83
C ASP A 328 -14.41 1.43 -18.84
N GLY A 329 -14.78 1.09 -20.07
CA GLY A 329 -14.92 2.06 -21.17
C GLY A 329 -13.61 2.57 -21.76
N LEU A 330 -12.46 1.97 -21.42
CA LEU A 330 -11.15 2.32 -22.01
C LEU A 330 -10.71 1.36 -23.14
N ALA A 331 -11.52 0.35 -23.50
CA ALA A 331 -11.28 -0.59 -24.59
C ALA A 331 -11.95 -0.13 -25.89
#